data_6fc6e70c803e7babf7509e65ed9ddeb7
#
_entry.id   6fc6e70c803e7babf7509e65ed9ddeb7
#
_cell.length_a   1.000
_cell.length_b   1.000
_cell.length_c   1.000
_cell.angle_alpha   90.00
_cell.angle_beta   90.00
_cell.angle_gamma   90.00
#
_symmetry.space_group_name_H-M   'P 1'
#
loop_
_entity.id
_entity.type
_entity.pdbx_description
1 polymer ?
#
loop_
_entity_poly.entity_id
_entity_poly.type
_entity_poly.pdbx_seq_one_letter_code
_entity_poly.pdbx_strand_id
1 'polypeptide(L)'
;LKKLENRHFNVFISYTSSPFNMGRIETFIQEMGKKYGIEPKYIHMNLYHTSSHYFKNTEQQKTEDYNKNVLNEIRAYRRLKKGNDWKVSFFENRYSKFVEKFVETGKSPLPCKALNSSCFMDPYGNVFPCLVWTKKLGNIREFDLDLKKLWQDPNVVKMQEDAEALRCPNCWTPCEAYQTIAGNIGKSLIK
;
A
#
# COMPACT_ATOMS: atom_id res chain seq x y z
N LEU A 1 2.96 5.25 23.54
CA LEU A 1 2.97 4.10 22.60
C LEU A 1 3.82 2.97 23.14
N LYS A 2 5.10 3.19 23.52
CA LYS A 2 5.96 2.13 24.11
C LYS A 2 5.35 1.39 25.31
N LYS A 3 4.50 2.04 26.10
CA LYS A 3 3.79 1.40 27.23
C LYS A 3 2.69 0.42 26.80
N LEU A 4 2.28 0.45 25.54
CA LEU A 4 1.24 -0.43 24.97
C LEU A 4 1.83 -1.60 24.18
N GLU A 5 3.14 -1.57 23.92
CA GLU A 5 3.82 -2.67 23.23
C GLU A 5 3.93 -3.90 24.13
N ASN A 6 3.37 -4.97 23.66
CA ASN A 6 3.56 -6.31 24.21
C ASN A 6 3.81 -7.29 23.05
N ARG A 7 3.95 -8.59 23.35
CA ARG A 7 4.21 -9.63 22.33
C ARG A 7 3.17 -9.72 21.21
N HIS A 8 1.98 -9.15 21.40
CA HIS A 8 0.84 -9.28 20.50
C HIS A 8 0.35 -7.95 19.92
N PHE A 9 0.98 -6.83 20.30
CA PHE A 9 0.53 -5.51 19.90
C PHE A 9 1.71 -4.64 19.47
N ASN A 10 1.79 -4.36 18.16
CA ASN A 10 2.79 -3.46 17.58
C ASN A 10 2.12 -2.20 17.06
N VAL A 11 2.72 -1.04 17.34
CA VAL A 11 2.25 0.25 16.85
C VAL A 11 3.24 0.79 15.84
N PHE A 12 2.73 1.16 14.68
CA PHE A 12 3.51 1.77 13.62
C PHE A 12 2.96 3.16 13.28
N ILE A 13 3.85 4.06 12.89
CA ILE A 13 3.50 5.36 12.32
C ILE A 13 3.56 5.25 10.80
N SER A 14 2.49 5.67 10.14
CA SER A 14 2.43 5.72 8.69
C SER A 14 2.74 7.13 8.20
N TYR A 15 3.82 7.27 7.44
CA TYR A 15 4.17 8.49 6.73
C TYR A 15 3.78 8.36 5.26
N THR A 16 2.83 9.16 4.81
CA THR A 16 2.46 9.18 3.39
C THR A 16 3.21 10.29 2.68
N SER A 17 4.14 9.91 1.80
CA SER A 17 4.82 10.87 0.91
C SER A 17 3.80 11.42 -0.10
N SER A 18 3.54 12.71 -0.01
CA SER A 18 2.51 13.42 -0.76
C SER A 18 3.05 14.74 -1.31
N PRO A 19 2.37 15.38 -2.28
CA PRO A 19 2.75 16.71 -2.76
C PRO A 19 2.88 17.78 -1.67
N PHE A 20 2.26 17.55 -0.50
CA PHE A 20 2.23 18.54 0.60
C PHE A 20 3.40 18.42 1.58
N ASN A 21 4.12 17.28 1.60
CA ASN A 21 5.20 17.03 2.57
C ASN A 21 6.47 16.44 1.95
N MET A 22 6.65 16.61 0.64
CA MET A 22 7.83 16.09 -0.07
C MET A 22 9.14 16.63 0.52
N GLY A 23 10.15 15.76 0.56
CA GLY A 23 11.48 16.08 1.09
C GLY A 23 11.57 16.08 2.62
N ARG A 24 10.50 15.70 3.33
CA ARG A 24 10.43 15.81 4.79
C ARG A 24 10.67 14.50 5.54
N ILE A 25 10.84 13.36 4.86
CA ILE A 25 10.92 12.05 5.52
C ILE A 25 12.10 11.95 6.50
N GLU A 26 13.29 12.46 6.16
CA GLU A 26 14.46 12.40 7.04
C GLU A 26 14.24 13.25 8.30
N THR A 27 13.79 14.49 8.12
CA THR A 27 13.47 15.39 9.23
C THR A 27 12.38 14.79 10.12
N PHE A 28 11.31 14.24 9.50
CA PHE A 28 10.23 13.58 10.24
C PHE A 28 10.73 12.42 11.11
N ILE A 29 11.56 11.53 10.55
CA ILE A 29 12.12 10.39 11.28
C ILE A 29 13.00 10.87 12.45
N GLN A 30 13.84 11.89 12.22
CA GLN A 30 14.71 12.46 13.24
C GLN A 30 13.91 13.13 14.38
N GLU A 31 12.88 13.91 14.02
CA GLU A 31 12.00 14.55 15.01
C GLU A 31 11.21 13.52 15.83
N MET A 32 10.69 12.46 15.20
CA MET A 32 10.02 11.37 15.91
C MET A 32 10.95 10.67 16.88
N GLY A 33 12.20 10.43 16.48
CA GLY A 33 13.22 9.86 17.36
C GLY A 33 13.57 10.77 18.53
N LYS A 34 13.88 12.03 18.23
CA LYS A 34 14.31 13.02 19.23
C LYS A 34 13.21 13.36 20.24
N LYS A 35 12.00 13.63 19.76
CA LYS A 35 10.91 14.13 20.59
C LYS A 35 10.13 13.03 21.31
N TYR A 36 9.97 11.87 20.68
CA TYR A 36 9.11 10.79 21.18
C TYR A 36 9.84 9.46 21.41
N GLY A 37 11.13 9.39 21.10
CA GLY A 37 11.92 8.16 21.20
C GLY A 37 11.44 7.05 20.24
N ILE A 38 10.84 7.41 19.11
CA ILE A 38 10.33 6.46 18.11
C ILE A 38 11.46 6.09 17.17
N GLU A 39 11.81 4.82 17.15
CA GLU A 39 12.85 4.31 16.25
C GLU A 39 12.35 4.23 14.80
N PRO A 40 13.22 4.40 13.79
CA PRO A 40 12.83 4.34 12.37
C PRO A 40 12.11 3.05 11.96
N LYS A 41 12.38 1.93 12.64
CA LYS A 41 11.72 0.64 12.39
C LYS A 41 10.20 0.66 12.58
N TYR A 42 9.69 1.58 13.40
CA TYR A 42 8.25 1.76 13.65
C TYR A 42 7.57 2.74 12.70
N ILE A 43 8.30 3.27 11.73
CA ILE A 43 7.77 4.20 10.74
C ILE A 43 7.65 3.49 9.39
N HIS A 44 6.44 3.46 8.81
CA HIS A 44 6.18 2.97 7.47
C HIS A 44 6.03 4.12 6.49
N MET A 45 6.62 4.01 5.33
CA MET A 45 6.43 4.98 4.26
C MET A 45 5.40 4.47 3.26
N ASN A 46 4.40 5.28 3.00
CA ASN A 46 3.38 5.04 1.99
C ASN A 46 3.52 6.03 0.83
N LEU A 47 2.99 5.65 -0.33
CA LEU A 47 2.84 6.54 -1.47
C LEU A 47 1.46 7.22 -1.45
N TYR A 48 1.42 8.45 -1.92
CA TYR A 48 0.17 9.15 -2.22
C TYR A 48 -0.52 8.54 -3.43
N HIS A 49 -1.78 8.16 -3.25
CA HIS A 49 -2.67 7.65 -4.29
C HIS A 49 -3.98 8.43 -4.30
N THR A 50 -4.69 8.36 -5.42
CA THR A 50 -5.98 9.02 -5.60
C THR A 50 -7.09 8.00 -5.81
N SER A 51 -8.27 8.26 -5.27
CA SER A 51 -9.51 7.56 -5.58
C SER A 51 -10.73 8.38 -5.16
N SER A 52 -11.85 8.18 -5.85
CA SER A 52 -13.10 8.87 -5.53
C SER A 52 -13.84 8.24 -4.35
N HIS A 53 -13.73 6.91 -4.17
CA HIS A 53 -14.50 6.17 -3.17
C HIS A 53 -13.83 6.14 -1.79
N TYR A 54 -12.48 6.08 -1.73
CA TYR A 54 -11.75 5.98 -0.46
C TYR A 54 -11.02 7.27 -0.09
N PHE A 55 -10.07 7.73 -0.93
CA PHE A 55 -9.26 8.92 -0.62
C PHE A 55 -10.01 10.23 -0.85
N LYS A 56 -11.02 10.25 -1.72
CA LYS A 56 -11.83 11.44 -2.07
C LYS A 56 -10.97 12.65 -2.48
N ASN A 57 -9.91 12.41 -3.22
CA ASN A 57 -8.86 13.38 -3.54
C ASN A 57 -8.51 13.42 -5.03
N THR A 58 -9.46 13.11 -5.90
CA THR A 58 -9.25 13.03 -7.36
C THR A 58 -8.92 14.38 -8.01
N GLU A 59 -9.26 15.47 -7.35
CA GLU A 59 -8.96 16.83 -7.84
C GLU A 59 -7.50 17.25 -7.56
N GLN A 60 -6.81 16.55 -6.67
CA GLN A 60 -5.44 16.86 -6.29
C GLN A 60 -4.47 16.21 -7.27
N GLN A 61 -3.79 17.02 -8.05
CA GLN A 61 -2.80 16.55 -9.01
C GLN A 61 -1.43 16.39 -8.36
N LYS A 62 -0.67 15.41 -8.85
CA LYS A 62 0.76 15.29 -8.54
C LYS A 62 1.52 16.37 -9.31
N THR A 63 2.47 17.02 -8.63
CA THR A 63 3.38 17.96 -9.29
C THR A 63 4.34 17.22 -10.22
N GLU A 64 4.91 17.92 -11.21
CA GLU A 64 5.89 17.31 -12.13
C GLU A 64 7.09 16.67 -11.40
N ASP A 65 7.56 17.31 -10.34
CA ASP A 65 8.67 16.82 -9.52
C ASP A 65 8.30 15.71 -8.53
N TYR A 66 7.02 15.34 -8.43
CA TYR A 66 6.57 14.39 -7.42
C TYR A 66 7.35 13.06 -7.49
N ASN A 67 7.46 12.47 -8.67
CA ASN A 67 8.14 11.18 -8.85
C ASN A 67 9.63 11.24 -8.45
N LYS A 68 10.33 12.30 -8.85
CA LYS A 68 11.74 12.52 -8.50
C LYS A 68 11.91 12.67 -6.98
N ASN A 69 11.05 13.44 -6.35
CA ASN A 69 11.10 13.65 -4.90
C ASN A 69 10.76 12.38 -4.12
N VAL A 70 9.76 11.60 -4.56
CA VAL A 70 9.44 10.29 -3.95
C VAL A 70 10.62 9.33 -4.06
N LEU A 71 11.33 9.28 -5.18
CA LEU A 71 12.54 8.45 -5.32
C LEU A 71 13.62 8.84 -4.32
N ASN A 72 13.84 10.14 -4.11
CA ASN A 72 14.79 10.61 -3.11
C ASN A 72 14.34 10.24 -1.68
N GLU A 73 13.07 10.40 -1.36
CA GLU A 73 12.51 10.04 -0.06
C GLU A 73 12.59 8.54 0.23
N ILE A 74 12.25 7.68 -0.73
CA ILE A 74 12.33 6.23 -0.50
C ILE A 74 13.78 5.76 -0.31
N ARG A 75 14.74 6.36 -1.02
CA ARG A 75 16.15 6.09 -0.82
C ARG A 75 16.65 6.55 0.55
N ALA A 76 16.23 7.72 1.00
CA ALA A 76 16.51 8.24 2.34
C ALA A 76 15.90 7.33 3.42
N TYR A 77 14.63 6.99 3.28
CA TYR A 77 13.93 6.08 4.17
C TYR A 77 14.63 4.72 4.31
N ARG A 78 15.06 4.11 3.21
CA ARG A 78 15.79 2.83 3.21
C ARG A 78 17.13 2.92 3.93
N ARG A 79 17.85 4.05 3.79
CA ARG A 79 19.12 4.28 4.54
C ARG A 79 18.90 4.34 6.04
N LEU A 80 17.81 4.97 6.47
CA LEU A 80 17.50 5.18 7.88
C LEU A 80 16.86 3.97 8.57
N LYS A 81 16.15 3.12 7.80
CA LYS A 81 15.43 1.97 8.34
C LYS A 81 16.33 0.74 8.46
N LYS A 82 17.15 0.69 9.50
CA LYS A 82 18.00 -0.46 9.83
C LYS A 82 17.49 -1.15 11.12
N GLY A 83 17.65 -2.49 11.22
CA GLY A 83 17.51 -3.21 12.49
C GLY A 83 16.11 -3.77 12.79
N ASN A 84 15.28 -4.09 11.82
CA ASN A 84 14.01 -4.79 12.02
C ASN A 84 14.20 -6.31 12.18
N ASP A 85 13.18 -6.97 12.77
CA ASP A 85 12.99 -8.42 12.63
C ASP A 85 13.11 -8.84 11.16
N TRP A 86 13.72 -10.00 10.90
CA TRP A 86 14.02 -10.43 9.54
C TRP A 86 12.77 -10.57 8.64
N LYS A 87 11.63 -10.98 9.21
CA LYS A 87 10.36 -11.11 8.46
C LYS A 87 9.83 -9.74 8.05
N VAL A 88 9.80 -8.80 9.00
CA VAL A 88 9.39 -7.40 8.73
C VAL A 88 10.37 -6.78 7.72
N SER A 89 11.66 -6.99 7.91
CA SER A 89 12.70 -6.48 7.00
C SER A 89 12.55 -7.04 5.60
N PHE A 90 12.17 -8.31 5.43
CA PHE A 90 11.97 -8.91 4.11
C PHE A 90 10.86 -8.18 3.33
N PHE A 91 9.66 -8.05 3.91
CA PHE A 91 8.53 -7.41 3.24
C PHE A 91 8.79 -5.91 3.01
N GLU A 92 9.31 -5.21 3.99
CA GLU A 92 9.63 -3.78 3.90
C GLU A 92 10.70 -3.48 2.85
N ASN A 93 11.75 -4.27 2.79
CA ASN A 93 12.80 -4.11 1.79
C ASN A 93 12.28 -4.38 0.38
N ARG A 94 11.41 -5.39 0.21
CA ARG A 94 10.76 -5.67 -1.08
C ARG A 94 9.79 -4.57 -1.46
N TYR A 95 8.94 -4.16 -0.52
CA TYR A 95 8.02 -3.05 -0.74
C TYR A 95 8.77 -1.80 -1.20
N SER A 96 9.77 -1.37 -0.46
CA SER A 96 10.53 -0.13 -0.75
C SER A 96 11.36 -0.23 -2.03
N LYS A 97 11.93 -1.39 -2.36
CA LYS A 97 12.60 -1.63 -3.65
C LYS A 97 11.62 -1.49 -4.81
N PHE A 98 10.44 -2.06 -4.67
CA PHE A 98 9.41 -2.01 -5.70
C PHE A 98 8.70 -0.66 -5.80
N VAL A 99 8.76 0.21 -4.77
CA VAL A 99 8.35 1.62 -4.88
C VAL A 99 9.15 2.32 -5.97
N GLU A 100 10.48 2.14 -6.01
CA GLU A 100 11.32 2.76 -7.05
C GLU A 100 10.84 2.32 -8.44
N LYS A 101 10.65 1.02 -8.64
CA LYS A 101 10.18 0.48 -9.92
C LYS A 101 8.76 0.96 -10.29
N PHE A 102 7.85 1.03 -9.32
CA PHE A 102 6.51 1.56 -9.56
C PHE A 102 6.54 3.04 -9.96
N VAL A 103 7.34 3.86 -9.28
CA VAL A 103 7.45 5.29 -9.58
C VAL A 103 8.04 5.52 -10.98
N GLU A 104 9.00 4.70 -11.40
CA GLU A 104 9.65 4.78 -12.73
C GLU A 104 8.70 4.34 -13.86
N THR A 105 7.88 3.31 -13.63
CA THR A 105 7.09 2.68 -14.69
C THR A 105 5.60 3.00 -14.67
N GLY A 106 5.09 3.50 -13.54
CA GLY A 106 3.65 3.69 -13.29
C GLY A 106 2.86 2.39 -13.16
N LYS A 107 3.55 1.22 -13.17
CA LYS A 107 2.91 -0.10 -13.13
C LYS A 107 3.32 -0.88 -11.90
N SER A 108 2.40 -1.67 -11.35
CA SER A 108 2.73 -2.61 -10.28
C SER A 108 3.88 -3.53 -10.72
N PRO A 109 4.94 -3.69 -9.91
CA PRO A 109 6.08 -4.55 -10.25
C PRO A 109 5.77 -6.04 -10.31
N LEU A 110 4.65 -6.46 -9.72
CA LEU A 110 4.19 -7.85 -9.61
C LEU A 110 2.71 -7.95 -9.99
N PRO A 111 2.24 -9.13 -10.46
CA PRO A 111 0.82 -9.41 -10.63
C PRO A 111 0.04 -9.14 -9.34
N CYS A 112 -0.94 -8.24 -9.39
CA CYS A 112 -1.69 -7.81 -8.22
C CYS A 112 -2.55 -8.95 -7.66
N LYS A 113 -2.65 -9.05 -6.33
CA LYS A 113 -3.49 -10.04 -5.63
C LYS A 113 -4.76 -9.45 -5.01
N ALA A 114 -5.11 -8.21 -5.37
CA ALA A 114 -6.42 -7.65 -5.05
C ALA A 114 -7.54 -8.56 -5.56
N LEU A 115 -8.63 -8.69 -4.81
CA LEU A 115 -9.73 -9.64 -5.01
C LEU A 115 -9.37 -11.13 -4.90
N ASN A 116 -8.09 -11.51 -4.87
CA ASN A 116 -7.70 -12.87 -4.55
C ASN A 116 -7.55 -13.06 -3.03
N SER A 117 -7.09 -12.04 -2.32
CA SER A 117 -6.81 -12.09 -0.89
C SER A 117 -7.45 -10.97 -0.09
N SER A 118 -7.98 -9.93 -0.73
CA SER A 118 -8.60 -8.77 -0.10
C SER A 118 -9.61 -8.10 -1.00
N CYS A 119 -10.49 -7.30 -0.39
CA CYS A 119 -11.32 -6.30 -1.04
C CYS A 119 -11.45 -5.08 -0.12
N PHE A 120 -11.94 -3.99 -0.64
CA PHE A 120 -12.38 -2.85 0.16
C PHE A 120 -13.91 -2.84 0.26
N MET A 121 -14.43 -2.66 1.47
CA MET A 121 -15.86 -2.47 1.70
C MET A 121 -16.08 -1.15 2.43
N ASP A 122 -16.98 -0.32 1.92
CA ASP A 122 -17.35 0.93 2.58
C ASP A 122 -18.38 0.70 3.71
N PRO A 123 -18.65 1.70 4.56
CA PRO A 123 -19.64 1.57 5.65
C PRO A 123 -21.05 1.27 5.19
N TYR A 124 -21.37 1.49 3.92
CA TYR A 124 -22.68 1.20 3.32
C TYR A 124 -22.80 -0.21 2.76
N GLY A 125 -21.72 -0.99 2.82
CA GLY A 125 -21.64 -2.35 2.30
C GLY A 125 -21.32 -2.43 0.81
N ASN A 126 -20.93 -1.34 0.17
CA ASN A 126 -20.45 -1.38 -1.20
C ASN A 126 -19.05 -1.99 -1.25
N VAL A 127 -18.84 -2.93 -2.14
CA VAL A 127 -17.58 -3.65 -2.28
C VAL A 127 -16.83 -3.18 -3.52
N PHE A 128 -15.53 -2.96 -3.36
CA PHE A 128 -14.59 -2.51 -4.40
C PHE A 128 -13.38 -3.43 -4.45
N PRO A 129 -12.68 -3.54 -5.58
CA PRO A 129 -11.49 -4.38 -5.69
C PRO A 129 -10.39 -4.02 -4.70
N CYS A 130 -10.15 -2.73 -4.50
CA CYS A 130 -9.13 -2.19 -3.60
C CYS A 130 -9.39 -0.72 -3.31
N LEU A 131 -8.48 -0.06 -2.58
CA LEU A 131 -8.56 1.36 -2.21
C LEU A 131 -8.43 2.32 -3.41
N VAL A 132 -7.86 1.87 -4.53
CA VAL A 132 -7.55 2.72 -5.68
C VAL A 132 -8.54 2.49 -6.85
N TRP A 133 -8.95 1.26 -7.08
CA TRP A 133 -9.83 0.92 -8.19
C TRP A 133 -11.30 1.20 -7.84
N THR A 134 -11.84 2.27 -8.39
CA THR A 134 -13.16 2.84 -8.05
C THR A 134 -14.35 2.05 -8.61
N LYS A 135 -14.12 0.99 -9.39
CA LYS A 135 -15.19 0.17 -9.95
C LYS A 135 -15.87 -0.65 -8.85
N LYS A 136 -17.12 -0.32 -8.54
CA LYS A 136 -17.93 -1.07 -7.58
C LYS A 136 -18.25 -2.47 -8.11
N LEU A 137 -18.08 -3.48 -7.25
CA LEU A 137 -18.42 -4.88 -7.54
C LEU A 137 -19.90 -5.19 -7.28
N GLY A 138 -20.48 -4.57 -6.27
CA GLY A 138 -21.84 -4.76 -5.79
C GLY A 138 -21.99 -4.27 -4.37
N ASN A 139 -23.11 -4.58 -3.74
CA ASN A 139 -23.28 -4.39 -2.31
C ASN A 139 -23.35 -5.77 -1.63
N ILE A 140 -22.67 -5.94 -0.51
CA ILE A 140 -22.59 -7.25 0.17
C ILE A 140 -23.98 -7.80 0.56
N ARG A 141 -24.97 -6.92 0.73
CA ARG A 141 -26.36 -7.33 1.00
C ARG A 141 -27.02 -8.05 -0.17
N GLU A 142 -26.57 -7.78 -1.40
CA GLU A 142 -27.04 -8.46 -2.62
C GLU A 142 -26.54 -9.92 -2.66
N PHE A 143 -25.57 -10.25 -1.81
CA PHE A 143 -24.97 -11.58 -1.66
C PHE A 143 -25.26 -12.21 -0.28
N ASP A 144 -26.36 -11.84 0.38
CA ASP A 144 -26.78 -12.33 1.69
C ASP A 144 -25.70 -12.13 2.78
N LEU A 145 -24.89 -11.09 2.69
CA LEU A 145 -23.73 -10.80 3.54
C LEU A 145 -22.64 -11.89 3.48
N ASP A 146 -22.63 -12.71 2.43
CA ASP A 146 -21.67 -13.78 2.22
C ASP A 146 -20.61 -13.39 1.19
N LEU A 147 -19.40 -13.11 1.67
CA LEU A 147 -18.26 -12.80 0.80
C LEU A 147 -17.90 -13.95 -0.15
N LYS A 148 -18.17 -15.22 0.19
CA LYS A 148 -17.87 -16.34 -0.71
C LYS A 148 -18.74 -16.29 -1.95
N LYS A 149 -20.02 -15.93 -1.80
CA LYS A 149 -20.94 -15.74 -2.94
C LYS A 149 -20.46 -14.62 -3.85
N LEU A 150 -20.06 -13.49 -3.25
CA LEU A 150 -19.49 -12.37 -4.01
C LEU A 150 -18.22 -12.78 -4.76
N TRP A 151 -17.31 -13.53 -4.12
CA TRP A 151 -16.07 -14.00 -4.74
C TRP A 151 -16.29 -14.96 -5.92
N GLN A 152 -17.42 -15.66 -5.95
CA GLN A 152 -17.79 -16.59 -7.00
C GLN A 152 -18.59 -15.93 -8.15
N ASP A 153 -18.97 -14.66 -7.99
CA ASP A 153 -19.66 -13.93 -9.05
C ASP A 153 -18.75 -13.80 -10.30
N PRO A 154 -19.26 -14.12 -11.50
CA PRO A 154 -18.46 -14.10 -12.73
C PRO A 154 -17.80 -12.74 -13.03
N ASN A 155 -18.46 -11.63 -12.66
CA ASN A 155 -17.88 -10.30 -12.85
C ASN A 155 -16.69 -10.08 -11.88
N VAL A 156 -16.79 -10.59 -10.66
CA VAL A 156 -15.71 -10.52 -9.67
C VAL A 156 -14.52 -11.37 -10.11
N VAL A 157 -14.77 -12.60 -10.60
CA VAL A 157 -13.73 -13.49 -11.15
C VAL A 157 -13.00 -12.81 -12.31
N LYS A 158 -13.73 -12.21 -13.25
CA LYS A 158 -13.12 -11.45 -14.35
C LYS A 158 -12.26 -10.28 -13.83
N MET A 159 -12.70 -9.60 -12.80
CA MET A 159 -11.93 -8.50 -12.21
C MET A 159 -10.70 -8.98 -11.43
N GLN A 160 -10.72 -10.18 -10.85
CA GLN A 160 -9.52 -10.84 -10.30
C GLN A 160 -8.46 -11.05 -11.41
N GLU A 161 -8.87 -11.58 -12.54
CA GLU A 161 -7.99 -11.76 -13.72
C GLU A 161 -7.45 -10.41 -14.23
N ASP A 162 -8.31 -9.39 -14.27
CA ASP A 162 -7.91 -8.04 -14.66
C ASP A 162 -6.90 -7.42 -13.69
N ALA A 163 -7.09 -7.61 -12.38
CA ALA A 163 -6.15 -7.16 -11.36
C ALA A 163 -4.79 -7.87 -11.51
N GLU A 164 -4.79 -9.18 -11.68
CA GLU A 164 -3.58 -9.98 -11.83
C GLU A 164 -2.82 -9.63 -13.13
N ALA A 165 -3.55 -9.35 -14.19
CA ALA A 165 -3.01 -8.90 -15.48
C ALA A 165 -2.67 -7.40 -15.52
N LEU A 166 -2.81 -6.68 -14.39
CA LEU A 166 -2.57 -5.23 -14.25
C LEU A 166 -3.43 -4.37 -15.19
N ARG A 167 -4.61 -4.86 -15.57
CA ARG A 167 -5.63 -4.10 -16.31
C ARG A 167 -6.53 -3.30 -15.34
N CYS A 168 -5.88 -2.49 -14.51
CA CYS A 168 -6.48 -1.67 -13.46
C CYS A 168 -5.73 -0.33 -13.39
N PRO A 169 -6.14 0.64 -12.54
CA PRO A 169 -5.45 1.94 -12.41
C PRO A 169 -3.98 1.84 -11.98
N ASN A 170 -3.53 0.69 -11.56
CA ASN A 170 -2.21 0.40 -11.01
C ASN A 170 -1.90 1.21 -9.74
N CYS A 171 -1.31 0.56 -8.78
CA CYS A 171 -0.86 1.20 -7.55
C CYS A 171 0.26 0.40 -6.90
N TRP A 172 0.87 0.97 -5.89
CA TRP A 172 1.78 0.28 -5.00
C TRP A 172 1.51 0.76 -3.57
N THR A 173 0.22 0.64 -3.14
CA THR A 173 -0.18 0.91 -1.75
C THR A 173 0.29 -0.25 -0.85
N PRO A 174 0.68 -0.02 0.40
CA PRO A 174 1.07 -1.11 1.29
C PRO A 174 0.00 -2.19 1.44
N CYS A 175 -1.28 -1.80 1.47
CA CYS A 175 -2.41 -2.73 1.60
C CYS A 175 -2.41 -3.79 0.49
N GLU A 176 -2.12 -3.40 -0.74
CA GLU A 176 -2.08 -4.31 -1.88
C GLU A 176 -0.69 -4.88 -2.13
N ALA A 177 0.37 -4.12 -1.82
CA ALA A 177 1.74 -4.51 -2.08
C ALA A 177 2.18 -5.70 -1.22
N TYR A 178 1.90 -5.70 0.08
CA TYR A 178 2.35 -6.79 0.96
C TYR A 178 1.72 -8.13 0.61
N GLN A 179 0.42 -8.17 0.35
CA GLN A 179 -0.24 -9.40 -0.08
C GLN A 179 0.19 -9.81 -1.50
N THR A 180 0.45 -8.85 -2.37
CA THR A 180 1.00 -9.11 -3.72
C THR A 180 2.40 -9.70 -3.63
N ILE A 181 3.27 -9.19 -2.75
CA ILE A 181 4.60 -9.76 -2.49
C ILE A 181 4.47 -11.18 -1.93
N ALA A 182 3.59 -11.40 -0.95
CA ALA A 182 3.35 -12.72 -0.35
C ALA A 182 2.85 -13.73 -1.39
N GLY A 183 1.86 -13.36 -2.19
CA GLY A 183 1.30 -14.22 -3.25
C GLY A 183 2.21 -14.43 -4.46
N ASN A 184 3.35 -13.74 -4.54
CA ASN A 184 4.33 -13.84 -5.62
C ASN A 184 5.76 -14.04 -5.08
N ILE A 185 5.95 -14.75 -3.97
CA ILE A 185 7.26 -14.86 -3.30
C ILE A 185 8.36 -15.26 -4.28
N GLY A 186 8.16 -16.32 -5.08
CA GLY A 186 9.14 -16.77 -6.08
C GLY A 186 9.51 -15.67 -7.08
N LYS A 187 8.52 -14.97 -7.64
CA LYS A 187 8.75 -13.87 -8.59
C LYS A 187 9.37 -12.65 -7.91
N SER A 188 9.09 -12.42 -6.62
CA SER A 188 9.63 -11.30 -5.86
C SER A 188 11.10 -11.46 -5.49
N LEU A 189 11.61 -12.67 -5.48
CA LEU A 189 13.03 -12.97 -5.20
C LEU A 189 13.92 -12.72 -6.42
N ILE A 190 13.37 -12.89 -7.62
CA ILE A 190 14.12 -12.83 -8.89
C ILE A 190 14.20 -11.39 -9.44
N LYS A 191 13.25 -10.53 -9.11
CA LYS A 191 13.16 -9.12 -9.55
C LYS A 191 13.76 -8.17 -8.53
#